data_3ba4cda62083583e1b4fd91fb5feae1d
#
_entry.id   3ba4cda62083583e1b4fd91fb5feae1d
#
_cell.length_a   1.000
_cell.length_b   1.000
_cell.length_c   1.000
_cell.angle_alpha   90.00
_cell.angle_beta   90.00
_cell.angle_gamma   90.00
#
_symmetry.space_group_name_H-M   'P 1'
#
loop_
_entity.id
_entity.type
_entity.pdbx_description
1 polymer ?
#
loop_
_entity_poly.entity_id
_entity_poly.type
_entity_poly.pdbx_seq_one_letter_code
_entity_poly.pdbx_strand_id
1 'polypeptide(L)'
;MKTFVTEAEEQRYAELQQMAFDFARNGETESLIEMIHHGLPVNLADDKGNSLLMLASYNGNLETTRELIQTGADANRRNDRGQTPLGGAAFKGYKEIVTLLLEHGADIDADNGGGMTPLMFAAMFGRTEVVEMLKRRGASLKSRNCMGISAQWMVRLSQLFSLPSRHRPPQPFSKF
;
A
#
# COMPACT_ATOMS: atom_id res chain seq x y z
N MET A 1 -37.20 -12.77 -10.69
CA MET A 1 -36.60 -14.11 -10.88
C MET A 1 -35.32 -14.14 -10.07
N LYS A 2 -35.23 -14.94 -8.99
CA LYS A 2 -33.96 -15.17 -8.30
C LYS A 2 -33.19 -16.18 -9.17
N THR A 3 -32.14 -15.72 -9.85
CA THR A 3 -31.18 -16.61 -10.49
C THR A 3 -30.44 -17.36 -9.37
N PHE A 4 -30.68 -18.64 -9.27
CA PHE A 4 -29.91 -19.51 -8.39
C PHE A 4 -28.54 -19.67 -9.03
N VAL A 5 -27.51 -19.11 -8.41
CA VAL A 5 -26.12 -19.35 -8.77
C VAL A 5 -25.82 -20.81 -8.41
N THR A 6 -25.22 -21.56 -9.32
CA THR A 6 -24.84 -22.95 -9.06
C THR A 6 -23.53 -23.01 -8.27
N GLU A 7 -23.31 -24.09 -7.51
CA GLU A 7 -22.03 -24.31 -6.79
C GLU A 7 -20.82 -24.19 -7.73
N ALA A 8 -20.95 -24.67 -8.97
CA ALA A 8 -19.87 -24.57 -9.96
C ALA A 8 -19.57 -23.11 -10.40
N GLU A 9 -20.61 -22.27 -10.48
CA GLU A 9 -20.44 -20.85 -10.78
C GLU A 9 -19.82 -20.09 -9.62
N GLU A 10 -20.21 -20.40 -8.38
CA GLU A 10 -19.61 -19.83 -7.17
C GLU A 10 -18.12 -20.20 -7.06
N GLN A 11 -17.78 -21.46 -7.29
CA GLN A 11 -16.40 -21.92 -7.27
C GLN A 11 -15.56 -21.23 -8.35
N ARG A 12 -16.09 -21.13 -9.58
CA ARG A 12 -15.40 -20.45 -10.66
C ARG A 12 -15.19 -18.95 -10.37
N TYR A 13 -16.17 -18.29 -9.76
CA TYR A 13 -16.02 -16.90 -9.35
C TYR A 13 -14.95 -16.74 -8.27
N ALA A 14 -14.89 -17.64 -7.30
CA ALA A 14 -13.82 -17.63 -6.29
C ALA A 14 -12.42 -17.83 -6.89
N GLU A 15 -12.29 -18.72 -7.89
CA GLU A 15 -11.03 -18.92 -8.62
C GLU A 15 -10.59 -17.62 -9.35
N LEU A 16 -11.54 -16.96 -10.03
CA LEU A 16 -11.26 -15.68 -10.71
C LEU A 16 -10.84 -14.59 -9.73
N GLN A 17 -11.48 -14.50 -8.57
CA GLN A 17 -11.08 -13.56 -7.52
C GLN A 17 -9.65 -13.84 -7.05
N GLN A 18 -9.32 -15.11 -6.80
CA GLN A 18 -7.96 -15.48 -6.37
C GLN A 18 -6.92 -15.13 -7.44
N MET A 19 -7.19 -15.39 -8.71
CA MET A 19 -6.32 -14.98 -9.82
C MET A 19 -6.10 -13.47 -9.83
N ALA A 20 -7.16 -12.67 -9.64
CA ALA A 20 -7.04 -11.22 -9.60
C ALA A 20 -6.15 -10.73 -8.44
N PHE A 21 -6.24 -11.35 -7.26
CA PHE A 21 -5.34 -11.03 -6.15
C PHE A 21 -3.89 -11.39 -6.47
N ASP A 22 -3.65 -12.50 -7.14
CA ASP A 22 -2.30 -12.92 -7.53
C ASP A 22 -1.73 -12.00 -8.61
N PHE A 23 -2.54 -11.61 -9.61
CA PHE A 23 -2.14 -10.61 -10.61
C PHE A 23 -1.78 -9.27 -9.97
N ALA A 24 -2.57 -8.80 -8.99
CA ALA A 24 -2.27 -7.57 -8.26
C ALA A 24 -0.95 -7.67 -7.47
N ARG A 25 -0.67 -8.83 -6.84
CA ARG A 25 0.58 -9.09 -6.09
C ARG A 25 1.81 -9.19 -6.99
N ASN A 26 1.64 -9.79 -8.17
CA ASN A 26 2.74 -10.08 -9.09
C ASN A 26 3.00 -8.95 -10.10
N GLY A 27 2.08 -7.98 -10.23
CA GLY A 27 2.19 -6.89 -11.20
C GLY A 27 1.78 -7.28 -12.62
N GLU A 28 0.90 -8.29 -12.75
CA GLU A 28 0.34 -8.72 -14.04
C GLU A 28 -0.79 -7.77 -14.45
N THR A 29 -0.40 -6.56 -14.82
CA THR A 29 -1.30 -5.41 -15.02
C THR A 29 -2.35 -5.65 -16.10
N GLU A 30 -1.92 -6.09 -17.30
CA GLU A 30 -2.83 -6.28 -18.44
C GLU A 30 -3.94 -7.27 -18.12
N SER A 31 -3.56 -8.44 -17.57
CA SER A 31 -4.51 -9.51 -17.20
C SER A 31 -5.51 -9.03 -16.13
N LEU A 32 -5.03 -8.30 -15.12
CA LEU A 32 -5.90 -7.77 -14.07
C LEU A 32 -6.90 -6.74 -14.61
N ILE A 33 -6.43 -5.81 -15.41
CA ILE A 33 -7.28 -4.74 -15.97
C ILE A 33 -8.31 -5.31 -16.96
N GLU A 34 -7.93 -6.32 -17.74
CA GLU A 34 -8.86 -7.06 -18.59
C GLU A 34 -9.99 -7.71 -17.76
N MET A 35 -9.66 -8.36 -16.64
CA MET A 35 -10.69 -8.92 -15.75
C MET A 35 -11.65 -7.86 -15.20
N ILE A 36 -11.12 -6.67 -14.85
CA ILE A 36 -11.94 -5.56 -14.37
C ILE A 36 -12.87 -5.02 -15.48
N HIS A 37 -12.37 -4.89 -16.69
CA HIS A 37 -13.20 -4.50 -17.85
C HIS A 37 -14.29 -5.53 -18.17
N HIS A 38 -14.09 -6.80 -17.84
CA HIS A 38 -15.10 -7.85 -17.98
C HIS A 38 -16.02 -7.98 -16.75
N GLY A 39 -15.98 -7.02 -15.82
CA GLY A 39 -16.94 -6.91 -14.72
C GLY A 39 -16.43 -7.34 -13.34
N LEU A 40 -15.15 -7.66 -13.18
CA LEU A 40 -14.59 -7.86 -11.85
C LEU A 40 -14.59 -6.51 -11.09
N PRO A 41 -15.09 -6.46 -9.84
CA PRO A 41 -15.08 -5.22 -9.07
C PRO A 41 -13.66 -4.69 -8.83
N VAL A 42 -13.39 -3.44 -9.24
CA VAL A 42 -12.07 -2.79 -9.04
C VAL A 42 -11.68 -2.69 -7.56
N ASN A 43 -12.67 -2.56 -6.68
CA ASN A 43 -12.48 -2.52 -5.23
C ASN A 43 -12.67 -3.90 -4.57
N LEU A 44 -12.44 -4.99 -5.31
CA LEU A 44 -12.42 -6.33 -4.73
C LEU A 44 -11.40 -6.40 -3.59
N ALA A 45 -11.72 -7.15 -2.53
CA ALA A 45 -10.83 -7.34 -1.38
C ALA A 45 -10.76 -8.82 -1.00
N ASP A 46 -9.58 -9.23 -0.53
CA ASP A 46 -9.36 -10.58 -0.02
C ASP A 46 -9.99 -10.79 1.38
N ASP A 47 -9.82 -11.98 1.94
CA ASP A 47 -10.32 -12.41 3.26
C ASP A 47 -9.75 -11.60 4.45
N LYS A 48 -8.79 -10.71 4.22
CA LYS A 48 -8.19 -9.77 5.19
C LYS A 48 -8.57 -8.32 4.90
N GLY A 49 -9.48 -8.10 3.96
CA GLY A 49 -9.91 -6.79 3.51
C GLY A 49 -8.87 -6.07 2.63
N ASN A 50 -7.79 -6.72 2.18
CA ASN A 50 -6.82 -6.08 1.31
C ASN A 50 -7.40 -5.91 -0.09
N SER A 51 -7.54 -4.67 -0.55
CA SER A 51 -7.99 -4.38 -1.92
C SER A 51 -6.90 -4.70 -2.96
N LEU A 52 -7.31 -4.86 -4.22
CA LEU A 52 -6.37 -5.02 -5.35
C LEU A 52 -5.32 -3.90 -5.35
N LEU A 53 -5.74 -2.66 -5.11
CA LEU A 53 -4.84 -1.50 -5.02
C LEU A 53 -3.85 -1.64 -3.86
N MET A 54 -4.29 -2.13 -2.69
CA MET A 54 -3.40 -2.37 -1.56
C MET A 54 -2.38 -3.45 -1.88
N LEU A 55 -2.80 -4.55 -2.50
CA LEU A 55 -1.89 -5.65 -2.88
C LEU A 55 -0.84 -5.17 -3.90
N ALA A 56 -1.24 -4.44 -4.93
CA ALA A 56 -0.32 -3.89 -5.92
C ALA A 56 0.67 -2.90 -5.31
N SER A 57 0.18 -1.92 -4.55
CA SER A 57 1.01 -0.87 -3.94
C SER A 57 1.98 -1.40 -2.88
N TYR A 58 1.56 -2.37 -2.07
CA TYR A 58 2.40 -3.01 -1.05
C TYR A 58 3.52 -3.85 -1.66
N ASN A 59 3.29 -4.45 -2.84
CA ASN A 59 4.29 -5.26 -3.55
C ASN A 59 5.19 -4.46 -4.51
N GLY A 60 4.98 -3.16 -4.64
CA GLY A 60 5.84 -2.29 -5.43
C GLY A 60 5.47 -2.21 -6.90
N ASN A 61 4.30 -2.69 -7.28
CA ASN A 61 3.81 -2.75 -8.66
C ASN A 61 3.26 -1.40 -9.10
N LEU A 62 4.15 -0.48 -9.49
CA LEU A 62 3.80 0.91 -9.81
C LEU A 62 2.78 1.02 -10.93
N GLU A 63 2.98 0.27 -12.04
CA GLU A 63 2.09 0.32 -13.19
C GLU A 63 0.69 -0.22 -12.85
N THR A 64 0.64 -1.38 -12.19
CA THR A 64 -0.64 -1.95 -11.71
C THR A 64 -1.36 -1.00 -10.75
N THR A 65 -0.61 -0.34 -9.86
CA THR A 65 -1.16 0.67 -8.95
C THR A 65 -1.75 1.85 -9.72
N ARG A 66 -1.07 2.31 -10.77
CA ARG A 66 -1.52 3.41 -11.64
C ARG A 66 -2.82 3.06 -12.35
N GLU A 67 -2.84 1.93 -13.05
CA GLU A 67 -3.99 1.47 -13.80
C GLU A 67 -5.22 1.23 -12.90
N LEU A 68 -5.02 0.63 -11.72
CA LEU A 68 -6.11 0.45 -10.74
C LEU A 68 -6.71 1.78 -10.29
N ILE A 69 -5.88 2.79 -10.01
CA ILE A 69 -6.35 4.13 -9.63
C ILE A 69 -7.13 4.78 -10.80
N GLN A 70 -6.62 4.70 -12.03
CA GLN A 70 -7.28 5.25 -13.21
C GLN A 70 -8.62 4.57 -13.48
N THR A 71 -8.74 3.29 -13.15
CA THR A 71 -9.98 2.51 -13.27
C THR A 71 -10.96 2.77 -12.10
N GLY A 72 -10.58 3.61 -11.13
CA GLY A 72 -11.46 4.05 -10.03
C GLY A 72 -11.29 3.27 -8.72
N ALA A 73 -10.14 2.66 -8.49
CA ALA A 73 -9.83 2.06 -7.20
C ALA A 73 -9.78 3.12 -6.09
N ASP A 74 -10.38 2.81 -4.93
CA ASP A 74 -10.38 3.68 -3.75
C ASP A 74 -9.00 3.71 -3.08
N ALA A 75 -8.29 4.84 -3.21
CA ALA A 75 -6.97 5.06 -2.63
C ALA A 75 -6.94 5.07 -1.10
N ASN A 76 -8.12 5.21 -0.46
CA ASN A 76 -8.26 5.28 0.99
C ASN A 76 -8.89 4.04 1.62
N ARG A 77 -9.20 3.00 0.81
CA ARG A 77 -9.80 1.78 1.32
C ARG A 77 -8.88 1.12 2.34
N ARG A 78 -9.42 0.88 3.53
CA ARG A 78 -8.71 0.21 4.62
C ARG A 78 -8.96 -1.29 4.60
N ASN A 79 -7.94 -2.06 4.99
CA ASN A 79 -8.12 -3.47 5.28
C ASN A 79 -8.66 -3.68 6.71
N ASP A 80 -8.87 -4.93 7.12
CA ASP A 80 -9.41 -5.31 8.45
C ASP A 80 -8.52 -4.88 9.62
N ARG A 81 -7.25 -4.55 9.35
CA ARG A 81 -6.31 -3.98 10.33
C ARG A 81 -6.30 -2.46 10.35
N GLY A 82 -7.16 -1.82 9.56
CA GLY A 82 -7.22 -0.37 9.40
C GLY A 82 -6.12 0.23 8.52
N GLN A 83 -5.32 -0.60 7.85
CA GLN A 83 -4.20 -0.14 7.02
C GLN A 83 -4.70 0.36 5.66
N THR A 84 -4.03 1.39 5.12
CA THR A 84 -4.30 1.97 3.79
C THR A 84 -3.21 1.60 2.78
N PRO A 85 -3.48 1.70 1.46
CA PRO A 85 -2.46 1.55 0.42
C PRO A 85 -1.25 2.48 0.64
N LEU A 86 -1.50 3.74 1.02
CA LEU A 86 -0.46 4.72 1.32
C LEU A 86 0.42 4.32 2.51
N GLY A 87 -0.20 3.83 3.59
CA GLY A 87 0.53 3.32 4.76
C GLY A 87 1.44 2.15 4.41
N GLY A 88 0.94 1.21 3.61
CA GLY A 88 1.70 0.07 3.12
C GLY A 88 2.89 0.46 2.24
N ALA A 89 2.68 1.36 1.27
CA ALA A 89 3.74 1.86 0.39
C ALA A 89 4.80 2.66 1.16
N ALA A 90 4.40 3.46 2.16
CA ALA A 90 5.30 4.21 3.02
C ALA A 90 6.16 3.29 3.90
N PHE A 91 5.57 2.24 4.47
CA PHE A 91 6.28 1.19 5.20
C PHE A 91 7.37 0.53 4.34
N LYS A 92 7.07 0.21 3.10
CA LYS A 92 8.01 -0.43 2.15
C LYS A 92 9.06 0.56 1.62
N GLY A 93 8.74 1.86 1.57
CA GLY A 93 9.63 2.89 1.04
C GLY A 93 9.49 3.13 -0.46
N TYR A 94 8.37 2.75 -1.06
CA TYR A 94 8.09 2.92 -2.48
C TYR A 94 7.66 4.35 -2.80
N LYS A 95 8.63 5.24 -2.98
CA LYS A 95 8.45 6.68 -3.14
C LYS A 95 7.55 7.05 -4.31
N GLU A 96 7.72 6.40 -5.45
CA GLU A 96 6.92 6.64 -6.65
C GLU A 96 5.45 6.27 -6.44
N ILE A 97 5.19 5.15 -5.76
CA ILE A 97 3.84 4.71 -5.41
C ILE A 97 3.21 5.64 -4.39
N VAL A 98 3.97 6.06 -3.36
CA VAL A 98 3.51 7.05 -2.37
C VAL A 98 3.15 8.35 -3.06
N THR A 99 3.97 8.82 -4.02
CA THR A 99 3.69 10.01 -4.82
C THR A 99 2.39 9.86 -5.59
N LEU A 100 2.24 8.76 -6.32
CA LEU A 100 1.06 8.46 -7.14
C LEU A 100 -0.22 8.41 -6.30
N LEU A 101 -0.21 7.73 -5.15
CA LEU A 101 -1.36 7.64 -4.26
C LEU A 101 -1.78 9.02 -3.71
N LEU A 102 -0.82 9.86 -3.32
CA LEU A 102 -1.09 11.21 -2.84
C LEU A 102 -1.68 12.11 -3.92
N GLU A 103 -1.20 12.00 -5.16
CA GLU A 103 -1.72 12.75 -6.31
C GLU A 103 -3.16 12.38 -6.65
N HIS A 104 -3.61 11.19 -6.24
CA HIS A 104 -4.98 10.70 -6.44
C HIS A 104 -5.80 10.66 -5.13
N GLY A 105 -5.47 11.55 -4.18
CA GLY A 105 -6.32 11.83 -3.03
C GLY A 105 -6.18 10.84 -1.86
N ALA A 106 -5.09 10.08 -1.77
CA ALA A 106 -4.82 9.34 -0.56
C ALA A 106 -4.59 10.29 0.63
N ASP A 107 -5.20 9.98 1.77
CA ASP A 107 -5.05 10.78 2.99
C ASP A 107 -3.61 10.62 3.56
N ILE A 108 -2.85 11.71 3.51
CA ILE A 108 -1.45 11.76 3.92
C ILE A 108 -1.24 11.43 5.41
N ASP A 109 -2.25 11.68 6.23
CA ASP A 109 -2.23 11.45 7.68
C ASP A 109 -3.17 10.33 8.12
N ALA A 110 -3.62 9.47 7.20
CA ALA A 110 -4.50 8.35 7.50
C ALA A 110 -4.00 7.55 8.71
N ASP A 111 -4.90 7.23 9.64
CA ASP A 111 -4.60 6.25 10.69
C ASP A 111 -4.60 4.84 10.10
N ASN A 112 -3.48 4.16 10.24
CA ASN A 112 -3.26 2.80 9.77
C ASN A 112 -3.31 1.75 10.90
N GLY A 113 -4.08 2.06 11.92
CA GLY A 113 -4.19 1.27 13.15
C GLY A 113 -3.34 1.86 14.28
N GLY A 114 -4.00 2.07 15.43
CA GLY A 114 -3.31 2.58 16.63
C GLY A 114 -2.73 3.98 16.49
N GLY A 115 -3.29 4.85 15.65
CA GLY A 115 -2.81 6.22 15.41
C GLY A 115 -1.52 6.28 14.58
N MET A 116 -1.12 5.18 13.95
CA MET A 116 0.08 5.15 13.09
C MET A 116 -0.19 5.81 11.75
N THR A 117 0.50 6.90 11.44
CA THR A 117 0.42 7.57 10.14
C THR A 117 1.44 7.00 9.14
N PRO A 118 1.26 7.23 7.81
CA PRO A 118 2.25 6.85 6.80
C PRO A 118 3.65 7.40 7.10
N LEU A 119 3.74 8.65 7.60
CA LEU A 119 5.00 9.26 8.02
C LEU A 119 5.67 8.50 9.17
N MET A 120 4.88 8.04 10.16
CA MET A 120 5.40 7.23 11.27
C MET A 120 5.94 5.90 10.81
N PHE A 121 5.25 5.22 9.88
CA PHE A 121 5.75 3.99 9.29
C PHE A 121 7.06 4.21 8.53
N ALA A 122 7.12 5.23 7.65
CA ALA A 122 8.34 5.54 6.92
C ALA A 122 9.52 5.81 7.88
N ALA A 123 9.28 6.57 8.95
CA ALA A 123 10.31 6.88 9.95
C ALA A 123 10.76 5.63 10.71
N MET A 124 9.83 4.80 11.18
CA MET A 124 10.12 3.58 11.95
C MET A 124 10.98 2.59 11.15
N PHE A 125 10.75 2.50 9.84
CA PHE A 125 11.46 1.57 8.96
C PHE A 125 12.59 2.21 8.16
N GLY A 126 13.03 3.43 8.54
CA GLY A 126 14.20 4.10 7.97
C GLY A 126 14.04 4.47 6.49
N ARG A 127 12.81 4.73 6.03
CA ARG A 127 12.51 5.12 4.63
C ARG A 127 12.74 6.62 4.45
N THR A 128 13.98 7.06 4.54
CA THR A 128 14.37 8.48 4.63
C THR A 128 13.84 9.33 3.48
N GLU A 129 13.88 8.84 2.26
CA GLU A 129 13.35 9.58 1.09
C GLU A 129 11.84 9.79 1.18
N VAL A 130 11.10 8.76 1.64
CA VAL A 130 9.65 8.85 1.86
C VAL A 130 9.34 9.78 3.02
N VAL A 131 10.12 9.74 4.12
CA VAL A 131 9.98 10.68 5.25
C VAL A 131 10.11 12.12 4.77
N GLU A 132 11.17 12.45 4.03
CA GLU A 132 11.40 13.81 3.56
C GLU A 132 10.34 14.25 2.53
N MET A 133 9.87 13.34 1.69
CA MET A 133 8.79 13.65 0.76
C MET A 133 7.45 13.91 1.48
N LEU A 134 7.05 13.04 2.42
CA LEU A 134 5.81 13.21 3.19
C LEU A 134 5.82 14.52 3.99
N LYS A 135 6.96 14.87 4.62
CA LYS A 135 7.13 16.17 5.30
C LYS A 135 6.93 17.35 4.35
N ARG A 136 7.56 17.31 3.16
CA ARG A 136 7.43 18.39 2.16
C ARG A 136 6.00 18.52 1.63
N ARG A 137 5.24 17.42 1.61
CA ARG A 137 3.83 17.39 1.21
C ARG A 137 2.87 17.71 2.35
N GLY A 138 3.36 18.07 3.52
CA GLY A 138 2.56 18.59 4.64
C GLY A 138 2.07 17.55 5.64
N ALA A 139 2.64 16.33 5.66
CA ALA A 139 2.30 15.33 6.66
C ALA A 139 2.49 15.88 8.09
N SER A 140 1.54 15.60 8.96
CA SER A 140 1.50 16.11 10.33
C SER A 140 2.61 15.52 11.19
N LEU A 141 3.50 16.38 11.68
CA LEU A 141 4.51 16.03 12.69
C LEU A 141 3.93 15.93 14.10
N LYS A 142 2.72 16.47 14.31
CA LYS A 142 2.05 16.53 15.62
C LYS A 142 1.22 15.29 15.93
N SER A 143 0.84 14.53 14.90
CA SER A 143 0.06 13.28 15.06
C SER A 143 0.75 12.34 16.06
N ARG A 144 -0.04 11.69 16.91
CA ARG A 144 0.44 10.79 17.95
C ARG A 144 -0.20 9.40 17.77
N ASN A 145 0.59 8.37 17.98
CA ASN A 145 0.07 7.00 18.03
C ASN A 145 -0.58 6.69 19.39
N CYS A 146 -1.14 5.49 19.55
CA CYS A 146 -1.81 5.05 20.79
C CYS A 146 -0.89 5.03 22.02
N MET A 147 0.44 5.02 21.84
CA MET A 147 1.43 5.13 22.92
C MET A 147 1.80 6.60 23.23
N GLY A 148 1.15 7.58 22.57
CA GLY A 148 1.43 9.01 22.73
C GLY A 148 2.71 9.50 22.03
N ILE A 149 3.38 8.64 21.25
CA ILE A 149 4.61 8.97 20.53
C ILE A 149 4.26 9.81 19.30
N SER A 150 4.86 11.01 19.18
CA SER A 150 4.61 11.88 18.02
C SER A 150 5.40 11.46 16.78
N ALA A 151 4.85 11.78 15.59
CA ALA A 151 5.54 11.60 14.33
C ALA A 151 6.89 12.33 14.31
N GLN A 152 6.94 13.54 14.88
CA GLN A 152 8.18 14.31 15.00
C GLN A 152 9.27 13.57 15.79
N TRP A 153 8.90 12.91 16.88
CA TRP A 153 9.86 12.15 17.68
C TRP A 153 10.39 10.94 16.89
N MET A 154 9.51 10.20 16.21
CA MET A 154 9.90 9.06 15.36
C MET A 154 10.83 9.49 14.22
N VAL A 155 10.54 10.62 13.56
CA VAL A 155 11.40 11.17 12.51
C VAL A 155 12.79 11.55 13.06
N ARG A 156 12.86 12.20 14.22
CA ARG A 156 14.14 12.54 14.85
C ARG A 156 14.94 11.30 15.21
N LEU A 157 14.29 10.28 15.76
CA LEU A 157 14.92 9.02 16.11
C LEU A 157 15.49 8.31 14.85
N SER A 158 14.71 8.23 13.77
CA SER A 158 15.17 7.63 12.52
C SER A 158 16.39 8.31 11.93
N GLN A 159 16.50 9.62 12.07
CA GLN A 159 17.66 10.42 11.62
C GLN A 159 18.94 10.09 12.42
N LEU A 160 18.82 9.80 13.72
CA LEU A 160 19.97 9.40 14.55
C LEU A 160 20.56 8.05 14.12
N PHE A 161 19.72 7.14 13.64
CA PHE A 161 20.16 5.83 13.14
C PHE A 161 20.53 5.84 11.65
N SER A 162 20.21 6.91 10.93
CA SER A 162 20.52 7.11 9.50
C SER A 162 21.85 7.83 9.27
N LEU A 163 22.61 8.16 10.33
CA LEU A 163 23.98 8.65 10.18
C LEU A 163 24.78 7.60 9.39
N PRO A 164 25.55 8.02 8.36
CA PRO A 164 26.29 7.07 7.53
C PRO A 164 27.24 6.28 8.40
N SER A 165 26.93 5.02 8.63
CA SER A 165 27.93 4.08 9.12
C SER A 165 29.02 4.03 8.04
N ARG A 166 30.14 4.71 8.28
CA ARG A 166 31.37 4.47 7.56
C ARG A 166 31.60 2.96 7.61
N HIS A 167 31.52 2.29 6.43
CA HIS A 167 31.62 0.86 6.23
C HIS A 167 30.33 0.04 6.44
N ARG A 168 29.48 0.04 5.42
CA ARG A 168 28.71 -1.16 5.10
C ARG A 168 29.47 -1.89 3.99
N PRO A 169 29.98 -3.11 4.24
CA PRO A 169 30.52 -3.93 3.14
C PRO A 169 29.36 -4.23 2.17
N PRO A 170 29.66 -4.41 0.87
CA PRO A 170 28.65 -4.76 -0.11
C PRO A 170 27.97 -6.06 0.33
N GLN A 171 26.64 -6.07 0.38
CA GLN A 171 25.85 -7.28 0.61
C GLN A 171 26.13 -8.24 -0.56
N PRO A 172 26.69 -9.41 -0.36
CA PRO A 172 26.73 -10.43 -1.38
C PRO A 172 25.34 -11.09 -1.43
N PHE A 173 24.93 -11.42 -2.65
CA PHE A 173 23.80 -12.30 -2.98
C PHE A 173 22.44 -11.67 -3.34
N SER A 174 22.42 -11.23 -4.63
CA SER A 174 21.34 -11.70 -5.48
C SER A 174 21.83 -13.01 -6.14
N LYS A 175 21.21 -14.11 -5.86
CA LYS A 175 21.05 -15.33 -6.70
C LYS A 175 20.50 -16.43 -5.81
N PHE A 176 19.22 -16.65 -5.93
CA PHE A 176 18.50 -17.91 -6.24
C PHE A 176 17.01 -17.60 -6.25
#